data_94dd2592f31153a25d848d5c7f45f991
#
_entry.id   94dd2592f31153a25d848d5c7f45f991
#
_cell.length_a   1.000
_cell.length_b   1.000
_cell.length_c   1.000
_cell.angle_alpha   90.00
_cell.angle_beta   90.00
_cell.angle_gamma   90.00
#
_symmetry.space_group_name_H-M   'P 1'
#
loop_
_entity.id
_entity.type
_entity.pdbx_description
1 polymer ?
#
loop_
_entity_poly.entity_id
_entity_poly.type
_entity_poly.pdbx_seq_one_letter_code
_entity_poly.pdbx_strand_id
1 'polypeptide(L)'
;MKLGVICDGISRDLSHTVDVMDEFGLEYAELQFVGEKEVGDHDASEIREIDLLLRDRGKPVSCLSRHIFAGTTIANRPGDELHTKHMDALKRVIEMAHIVGSPLVRIMTPKKEQILF
;
A
#
# COMPACT_ATOMS: atom_id res chain seq x y z
N MET A 1 0.78 21.02 -11.36
CA MET A 1 1.38 20.02 -10.48
C MET A 1 0.25 19.24 -9.81
N LYS A 2 0.36 17.93 -9.78
CA LYS A 2 -0.65 17.05 -9.17
C LYS A 2 -0.15 16.59 -7.81
N LEU A 3 -0.99 16.70 -6.79
CA LEU A 3 -0.63 16.36 -5.42
C LEU A 3 -1.42 15.13 -4.97
N GLY A 4 -0.74 14.26 -4.25
CA GLY A 4 -1.32 13.10 -3.60
C GLY A 4 -0.92 13.03 -2.12
N VAL A 5 -1.49 12.07 -1.42
CA VAL A 5 -1.22 11.86 0.00
C VAL A 5 -1.24 10.37 0.34
N ILE A 6 -0.40 9.99 1.30
CA ILE A 6 -0.50 8.68 1.95
C ILE A 6 -1.70 8.73 2.89
N CYS A 7 -2.76 7.99 2.55
CA CYS A 7 -4.08 8.15 3.15
C CYS A 7 -4.13 7.87 4.65
N ASP A 8 -3.44 6.85 5.13
CA ASP A 8 -3.42 6.54 6.57
C ASP A 8 -2.62 7.54 7.41
N GLY A 9 -1.87 8.43 6.78
CA GLY A 9 -1.30 9.60 7.44
C GLY A 9 -2.37 10.60 7.91
N ILE A 10 -3.55 10.57 7.28
CA ILE A 10 -4.71 11.35 7.69
C ILE A 10 -5.60 10.51 8.61
N SER A 11 -6.08 9.37 8.13
CA SER A 11 -6.93 8.45 8.88
C SER A 11 -6.95 7.08 8.23
N ARG A 12 -7.13 6.03 9.01
CA ARG A 12 -7.40 4.68 8.52
C ARG A 12 -8.84 4.52 8.01
N ASP A 13 -9.73 5.42 8.41
CA ASP A 13 -11.06 5.53 7.80
C ASP A 13 -10.94 6.25 6.46
N LEU A 14 -11.03 5.49 5.37
CA LEU A 14 -10.81 6.01 4.03
C LEU A 14 -11.84 7.06 3.64
N SER A 15 -13.09 6.91 4.06
CA SER A 15 -14.15 7.91 3.77
C SER A 15 -13.81 9.26 4.39
N HIS A 16 -13.34 9.27 5.63
CA HIS A 16 -12.87 10.49 6.30
C HIS A 16 -11.65 11.07 5.59
N THR A 17 -10.70 10.23 5.22
CA THR A 17 -9.50 10.67 4.48
C THR A 17 -9.87 11.37 3.18
N VAL A 18 -10.82 10.83 2.42
CA VAL A 18 -11.26 11.43 1.14
C VAL A 18 -11.94 12.78 1.39
N ASP A 19 -12.71 12.93 2.45
CA ASP A 19 -13.29 14.22 2.82
C ASP A 19 -12.21 15.27 3.08
N VAL A 20 -11.14 14.89 3.79
CA VAL A 20 -10.00 15.78 4.03
C VAL A 20 -9.24 16.08 2.74
N MET A 21 -9.07 15.08 1.87
CA MET A 21 -8.45 15.29 0.56
C MET A 21 -9.21 16.34 -0.27
N ASP A 22 -10.54 16.27 -0.27
CA ASP A 22 -11.36 17.26 -0.96
C ASP A 22 -11.17 18.66 -0.37
N GLU A 23 -11.11 18.77 0.95
CA GLU A 23 -10.90 20.04 1.64
C GLU A 23 -9.58 20.72 1.25
N PHE A 24 -8.52 19.94 1.07
CA PHE A 24 -7.18 20.45 0.73
C PHE A 24 -6.84 20.37 -0.75
N GLY A 25 -7.75 19.94 -1.61
CA GLY A 25 -7.51 19.84 -3.06
C GLY A 25 -6.51 18.77 -3.45
N LEU A 26 -6.40 17.69 -2.68
CA LEU A 26 -5.52 16.56 -2.97
C LEU A 26 -6.20 15.61 -3.95
N GLU A 27 -5.50 15.24 -5.02
CA GLU A 27 -6.09 14.49 -6.13
C GLU A 27 -5.83 12.99 -6.05
N TYR A 28 -4.65 12.58 -5.59
CA TYR A 28 -4.17 11.19 -5.67
C TYR A 28 -4.09 10.54 -4.30
N ALA A 29 -4.57 9.30 -4.23
CA ALA A 29 -4.50 8.49 -3.02
C ALA A 29 -3.37 7.46 -3.12
N GLU A 30 -2.41 7.52 -2.19
CA GLU A 30 -1.48 6.42 -1.96
C GLU A 30 -2.01 5.62 -0.77
N LEU A 31 -2.23 4.32 -0.96
CA LEU A 31 -2.82 3.46 0.06
C LEU A 31 -1.76 2.60 0.73
N GLN A 32 -1.73 2.60 2.05
CA GLN A 32 -0.88 1.75 2.87
C GLN A 32 -1.72 0.93 3.84
N PHE A 33 -2.39 1.56 4.78
CA PHE A 33 -3.40 0.95 5.64
C PHE A 33 -4.77 1.51 5.29
N VAL A 34 -5.75 0.63 5.15
CA VAL A 34 -7.16 1.00 5.03
C VAL A 34 -7.92 0.20 6.06
N GLY A 35 -8.58 0.90 6.99
CA GLY A 35 -9.09 0.25 8.20
C GLY A 35 -7.95 -0.35 9.01
N GLU A 36 -8.15 -1.54 9.50
CA GLU A 36 -7.17 -2.24 10.34
C GLU A 36 -6.19 -3.11 9.54
N LYS A 37 -6.28 -3.09 8.20
CA LYS A 37 -5.48 -3.95 7.34
C LYS A 37 -4.53 -3.17 6.45
N GLU A 38 -3.33 -3.71 6.28
CA GLU A 38 -2.38 -3.23 5.29
C GLU A 38 -2.79 -3.73 3.89
N VAL A 39 -2.52 -2.93 2.86
CA VAL A 39 -2.87 -3.28 1.47
C VAL A 39 -2.35 -4.66 1.09
N GLY A 40 -3.18 -5.46 0.45
CA GLY A 40 -2.92 -6.86 0.12
C GLY A 40 -3.52 -7.85 1.13
N ASP A 41 -3.93 -7.40 2.32
CA ASP A 41 -4.57 -8.26 3.33
C ASP A 41 -6.10 -8.14 3.32
N HIS A 42 -6.64 -7.24 2.51
CA HIS A 42 -8.08 -7.07 2.34
C HIS A 42 -8.67 -8.22 1.50
N ASP A 43 -9.88 -8.65 1.84
CA ASP A 43 -10.60 -9.61 1.01
C ASP A 43 -11.19 -8.95 -0.25
N ALA A 44 -11.74 -9.76 -1.16
CA ALA A 44 -12.27 -9.27 -2.43
C ALA A 44 -13.41 -8.26 -2.26
N SER A 45 -14.24 -8.43 -1.24
CA SER A 45 -15.34 -7.51 -0.94
C SER A 45 -14.81 -6.17 -0.45
N GLU A 46 -13.85 -6.19 0.47
CA GLU A 46 -13.21 -4.99 1.00
C GLU A 46 -12.48 -4.20 -0.10
N ILE A 47 -11.79 -4.89 -1.00
CA ILE A 47 -11.09 -4.25 -2.14
C ILE A 47 -12.09 -3.56 -3.07
N ARG A 48 -13.23 -4.21 -3.35
CA ARG A 48 -14.28 -3.59 -4.17
C ARG A 48 -14.88 -2.35 -3.53
N GLU A 49 -15.09 -2.36 -2.21
CA GLU A 49 -15.58 -1.19 -1.48
C GLU A 49 -14.60 -0.03 -1.55
N ILE A 50 -13.30 -0.32 -1.39
CA ILE A 50 -12.24 0.68 -1.53
C ILE A 50 -12.24 1.27 -2.93
N ASP A 51 -12.28 0.43 -3.96
CA ASP A 51 -12.29 0.86 -5.35
C ASP A 51 -13.49 1.73 -5.68
N LEU A 52 -14.69 1.31 -5.27
CA LEU A 52 -15.91 2.07 -5.49
C LEU A 52 -15.89 3.43 -4.80
N LEU A 53 -15.46 3.49 -3.56
CA LEU A 53 -15.36 4.74 -2.82
C LEU A 53 -14.44 5.73 -3.52
N LEU A 54 -13.25 5.28 -3.90
CA LEU A 54 -12.27 6.15 -4.55
C LEU A 54 -12.70 6.58 -5.96
N ARG A 55 -13.33 5.70 -6.73
CA ARG A 55 -13.88 6.03 -8.06
C ARG A 55 -15.01 7.04 -7.95
N ASP A 56 -15.95 6.82 -7.04
CA ASP A 56 -17.09 7.72 -6.84
C ASP A 56 -16.64 9.13 -6.42
N ARG A 57 -15.57 9.24 -5.67
CA ARG A 57 -15.03 10.50 -5.20
C ARG A 57 -13.98 11.09 -6.15
N GLY A 58 -13.66 10.41 -7.26
CA GLY A 58 -12.69 10.88 -8.24
C GLY A 58 -11.25 10.93 -7.73
N LYS A 59 -10.87 9.99 -6.87
CA LYS A 59 -9.53 9.89 -6.29
C LYS A 59 -8.79 8.68 -6.85
N PRO A 60 -8.03 8.83 -7.96
CA PRO A 60 -7.23 7.72 -8.49
C PRO A 60 -6.14 7.31 -7.51
N VAL A 61 -5.85 6.02 -7.48
CA VAL A 61 -4.78 5.45 -6.67
C VAL A 61 -3.45 5.63 -7.40
N SER A 62 -2.49 6.30 -6.77
CA SER A 62 -1.17 6.52 -7.34
C SER A 62 -0.21 5.37 -7.06
N CYS A 63 -0.32 4.76 -5.88
CA CYS A 63 0.57 3.70 -5.44
C CYS A 63 -0.06 2.91 -4.31
N LEU A 64 0.20 1.60 -4.27
CA LEU A 64 -0.02 0.78 -3.08
C LEU A 64 1.32 0.59 -2.37
N SER A 65 1.40 1.05 -1.14
CA SER A 65 2.63 1.05 -0.35
C SER A 65 2.53 0.04 0.78
N ARG A 66 3.22 -1.09 0.63
CA ARG A 66 3.32 -2.08 1.70
C ARG A 66 4.78 -2.21 2.14
N HIS A 67 4.99 -2.61 3.38
CA HIS A 67 6.30 -2.86 3.96
C HIS A 67 6.90 -4.20 3.48
N ILE A 68 6.84 -4.45 2.17
CA ILE A 68 7.46 -5.62 1.56
C ILE A 68 8.96 -5.56 1.78
N PHE A 69 9.54 -6.64 2.29
CA PHE A 69 10.94 -6.77 2.69
C PHE A 69 11.40 -5.88 3.86
N ALA A 70 10.51 -5.14 4.50
CA ALA A 70 10.85 -4.45 5.74
C ALA A 70 11.31 -5.48 6.79
N GLY A 71 12.40 -5.17 7.48
CA GLY A 71 12.98 -6.06 8.48
C GLY A 71 13.84 -7.19 7.91
N THR A 72 13.96 -7.33 6.58
CA THR A 72 14.92 -8.25 5.98
C THR A 72 16.30 -7.64 5.90
N THR A 73 17.32 -8.48 5.82
CA THR A 73 18.71 -8.09 5.59
C THR A 73 19.25 -8.76 4.33
N ILE A 74 20.44 -8.39 3.92
CA ILE A 74 21.12 -9.04 2.78
C ILE A 74 21.43 -10.52 3.02
N ALA A 75 21.35 -10.99 4.27
CA ALA A 75 21.53 -12.40 4.63
C ALA A 75 20.28 -13.24 4.32
N ASN A 76 19.11 -12.62 4.23
CA ASN A 76 17.89 -13.33 3.85
C ASN A 76 17.94 -13.74 2.37
N ARG A 77 17.59 -15.00 2.10
CA ARG A 77 17.70 -15.60 0.76
C ARG A 77 16.36 -16.10 0.26
N PRO A 78 16.20 -16.22 -1.08
CA PRO A 78 15.02 -16.89 -1.64
C PRO A 78 14.87 -18.30 -1.02
N GLY A 79 13.65 -18.62 -0.57
CA GLY A 79 13.35 -19.87 0.12
C GLY A 79 13.31 -19.76 1.64
N ASP A 80 13.86 -18.69 2.24
CA ASP A 80 13.65 -18.40 3.66
C ASP A 80 12.17 -18.15 3.92
N GLU A 81 11.70 -18.51 5.12
CA GLU A 81 10.32 -18.31 5.52
C GLU A 81 9.91 -16.82 5.43
N LEU A 82 10.77 -15.92 5.91
CA LEU A 82 10.53 -14.49 5.86
C LEU A 82 10.45 -13.99 4.42
N HIS A 83 11.35 -14.44 3.55
CA HIS A 83 11.35 -14.08 2.14
C HIS A 83 10.06 -14.56 1.45
N THR A 84 9.65 -15.81 1.69
CA THR A 84 8.42 -16.38 1.12
C THR A 84 7.19 -15.60 1.57
N LYS A 85 7.12 -15.25 2.86
CA LYS A 85 6.03 -14.44 3.42
C LYS A 85 5.90 -13.09 2.70
N HIS A 86 7.02 -12.41 2.47
CA HIS A 86 7.03 -11.15 1.74
C HIS A 86 6.66 -11.30 0.27
N MET A 87 7.12 -12.37 -0.40
CA MET A 87 6.75 -12.63 -1.78
C MET A 87 5.26 -12.92 -1.95
N ASP A 88 4.67 -13.67 -1.01
CA ASP A 88 3.22 -13.94 -1.02
C ASP A 88 2.43 -12.65 -0.79
N ALA A 89 2.88 -11.82 0.13
CA ALA A 89 2.26 -10.50 0.36
C ALA A 89 2.37 -9.61 -0.90
N LEU A 90 3.51 -9.61 -1.57
CA LEU A 90 3.70 -8.85 -2.81
C LEU A 90 2.71 -9.28 -3.90
N LYS A 91 2.49 -10.58 -4.07
CA LYS A 91 1.51 -11.10 -5.03
C LYS A 91 0.11 -10.57 -4.73
N ARG A 92 -0.31 -10.60 -3.46
CA ARG A 92 -1.62 -10.08 -3.05
C ARG A 92 -1.75 -8.58 -3.30
N VAL A 93 -0.70 -7.81 -3.05
CA VAL A 93 -0.70 -6.36 -3.32
C VAL A 93 -0.81 -6.08 -4.82
N ILE A 94 -0.09 -6.85 -5.65
CA ILE A 94 -0.17 -6.72 -7.11
C ILE A 94 -1.59 -7.02 -7.60
N GLU A 95 -2.23 -8.07 -7.09
CA GLU A 95 -3.63 -8.39 -7.43
C GLU A 95 -4.58 -7.25 -7.02
N MET A 96 -4.41 -6.70 -5.83
CA MET A 96 -5.18 -5.54 -5.38
C MET A 96 -4.94 -4.33 -6.28
N ALA A 97 -3.68 -4.08 -6.68
CA ALA A 97 -3.31 -2.97 -7.55
C ALA A 97 -4.05 -3.03 -8.91
N HIS A 98 -4.20 -4.23 -9.47
CA HIS A 98 -4.97 -4.41 -10.71
C HIS A 98 -6.45 -4.03 -10.52
N ILE A 99 -7.03 -4.34 -9.39
CA ILE A 99 -8.44 -4.05 -9.11
C ILE A 99 -8.67 -2.55 -8.90
N VAL A 100 -7.83 -1.92 -8.07
CA VAL A 100 -7.99 -0.48 -7.76
C VAL A 100 -7.35 0.44 -8.81
N GLY A 101 -6.71 -0.11 -9.83
CA GLY A 101 -6.09 0.65 -10.90
C GLY A 101 -4.81 1.37 -10.52
N SER A 102 -4.09 0.88 -9.52
CA SER A 102 -2.81 1.47 -9.12
C SER A 102 -1.71 1.09 -10.12
N PRO A 103 -0.97 2.07 -10.67
CA PRO A 103 0.13 1.78 -11.59
C PRO A 103 1.40 1.32 -10.89
N LEU A 104 1.50 1.52 -9.57
CA LEU A 104 2.73 1.27 -8.81
C LEU A 104 2.44 0.50 -7.53
N VAL A 105 3.39 -0.35 -7.17
CA VAL A 105 3.48 -1.00 -5.86
C VAL A 105 4.85 -0.69 -5.29
N ARG A 106 4.91 -0.16 -4.07
CA ARG A 106 6.18 0.13 -3.39
C ARG A 106 6.64 -1.07 -2.60
N ILE A 107 7.91 -1.38 -2.72
CA ILE A 107 8.62 -2.34 -1.87
C ILE A 107 9.76 -1.63 -1.13
N MET A 108 10.26 -2.27 -0.08
CA MET A 108 11.43 -1.80 0.66
C MET A 108 12.66 -2.58 0.21
N THR A 109 13.83 -1.97 0.34
CA THR A 109 15.09 -2.69 0.14
C THR A 109 15.52 -3.38 1.44
N PRO A 110 16.18 -4.55 1.35
CA PRO A 110 16.78 -5.17 2.52
C PRO A 110 17.83 -4.24 3.15
N LYS A 111 17.96 -4.31 4.46
CA LYS A 111 18.99 -3.56 5.18
C LYS A 111 20.35 -4.19 4.97
N LYS A 112 21.36 -3.35 4.82
CA LYS A 112 22.73 -3.79 4.86
C LYS A 112 23.10 -4.09 6.32
N GLU A 113 23.67 -5.27 6.57
CA GLU A 113 24.19 -5.61 7.88
C GLU A 113 25.47 -4.81 8.16
N GLN A 114 25.57 -4.26 9.36
CA GLN A 114 26.83 -3.68 9.81
C GLN A 114 27.76 -4.80 10.27
N ILE A 115 28.90 -4.90 9.62
CA ILE A 115 29.97 -5.78 10.07
C ILE A 115 30.87 -4.92 10.95
N LEU A 116 30.87 -5.24 12.24
CA LEU A 116 31.79 -4.61 13.21
C LEU A 116 33.07 -5.46 13.27
N PHE A 117 34.16 -4.83 12.95
CA PHE A 117 35.49 -5.45 13.06
C PHE A 117 36.14 -5.04 14.39
#